data_7e1b68e88b5523e66d9cbf51d51a132c
#
_entry.id   7e1b68e88b5523e66d9cbf51d51a132c
#
_cell.length_a   1.000
_cell.length_b   1.000
_cell.length_c   1.000
_cell.angle_alpha   90.00
_cell.angle_beta   90.00
_cell.angle_gamma   90.00
#
_symmetry.space_group_name_H-M   'P 1'
#
loop_
_entity.id
_entity.type
_entity.pdbx_description
1 polymer ?
#
loop_
_entity_poly.entity_id
_entity_poly.type
_entity_poly.pdbx_seq_one_letter_code
_entity_poly.pdbx_strand_id
1 'polypeptide(L)'
;MEMLAAIRERKSIRAFLRKPVPREVIAEILEASRWAPSGSNRQPWQVTVATGETCRALAERLVARCYERQPGSPGTGSAPADVDSRVAALRADLEGIAARMGKSLWEFVVAGSFRLYDAPVVVVVSNPSGRGGDVAPFVTTMLLAAHNLGLGTCWLGYPLAEGALIREMLAIPEEERVRAVVALGYPDPDSPANTYRSPRNEIASFVRWIGFD
;
A
#
# COMPACT_ATOMS: atom_id res chain seq x y z
N MET A 1 -8.76 11.31 16.35
CA MET A 1 -9.86 10.49 15.73
C MET A 1 -10.10 9.26 16.61
N GLU A 2 -11.33 8.83 16.77
CA GLU A 2 -11.60 7.56 17.47
C GLU A 2 -11.10 6.36 16.68
N MET A 3 -10.64 5.32 17.37
CA MET A 3 -10.03 4.13 16.74
C MET A 3 -10.97 3.47 15.72
N LEU A 4 -12.24 3.25 16.07
CA LEU A 4 -13.20 2.62 15.15
C LEU A 4 -13.49 3.49 13.92
N ALA A 5 -13.48 4.80 14.06
CA ALA A 5 -13.59 5.72 12.94
C ALA A 5 -12.38 5.61 12.02
N ALA A 6 -11.16 5.62 12.58
CA ALA A 6 -9.93 5.45 11.80
C ALA A 6 -9.94 4.13 10.99
N ILE A 7 -10.35 3.03 11.60
CA ILE A 7 -10.47 1.73 10.92
C ILE A 7 -11.47 1.79 9.75
N ARG A 8 -12.63 2.42 9.97
CA ARG A 8 -13.69 2.51 8.97
C ARG A 8 -13.36 3.49 7.85
N GLU A 9 -12.75 4.63 8.16
CA GLU A 9 -12.55 5.73 7.24
C GLU A 9 -11.27 5.61 6.39
N ARG A 10 -10.24 4.90 6.90
CA ARG A 10 -9.03 4.67 6.13
C ARG A 10 -9.34 4.04 4.77
N LYS A 11 -8.79 4.60 3.72
CA LYS A 11 -8.84 4.09 2.34
C LYS A 11 -7.46 4.20 1.68
N SER A 12 -7.28 3.53 0.54
CA SER A 12 -6.07 3.68 -0.29
C SER A 12 -6.10 5.01 -1.02
N ILE A 13 -5.12 5.85 -0.76
CA ILE A 13 -4.94 7.15 -1.40
C ILE A 13 -4.03 6.99 -2.61
N ARG A 14 -4.44 7.50 -3.77
CA ARG A 14 -3.77 7.33 -5.06
C ARG A 14 -3.45 8.65 -5.76
N ALA A 15 -3.57 9.76 -5.04
CA ALA A 15 -3.11 11.08 -5.45
C ALA A 15 -2.68 11.84 -4.20
N PHE A 16 -1.52 12.47 -4.27
CA PHE A 16 -0.91 13.16 -3.13
C PHE A 16 -0.55 14.58 -3.50
N LEU A 17 -0.65 15.48 -2.51
CA LEU A 17 -0.11 16.82 -2.62
C LEU A 17 1.42 16.78 -2.67
N ARG A 18 2.04 17.69 -3.42
CA ARG A 18 3.51 17.86 -3.44
C ARG A 18 4.04 18.53 -2.17
N LYS A 19 3.40 18.24 -1.04
CA LYS A 19 3.77 18.79 0.28
C LYS A 19 4.70 17.81 0.97
N PRO A 20 5.89 18.25 1.42
CA PRO A 20 6.79 17.40 2.19
C PRO A 20 6.12 16.91 3.48
N VAL A 21 6.41 15.68 3.86
CA VAL A 21 6.01 15.15 5.18
C VAL A 21 7.19 15.31 6.12
N PRO A 22 7.04 16.01 7.26
CA PRO A 22 8.11 16.16 8.23
C PRO A 22 8.56 14.80 8.78
N ARG A 23 9.87 14.67 9.04
CA ARG A 23 10.47 13.44 9.61
C ARG A 23 9.82 13.04 10.92
N GLU A 24 9.49 14.03 11.73
CA GLU A 24 8.89 13.87 13.07
C GLU A 24 7.52 13.20 12.95
N VAL A 25 6.72 13.58 11.96
CA VAL A 25 5.39 12.96 11.71
C VAL A 25 5.56 11.50 11.26
N ILE A 26 6.55 11.22 10.41
CA ILE A 26 6.85 9.84 10.00
C ILE A 26 7.33 9.03 11.21
N ALA A 27 8.17 9.59 12.04
CA ALA A 27 8.66 8.95 13.27
C ALA A 27 7.51 8.63 14.24
N GLU A 28 6.53 9.53 14.39
CA GLU A 28 5.33 9.30 15.21
C GLU A 28 4.49 8.12 14.68
N ILE A 29 4.32 8.04 13.35
CA ILE A 29 3.64 6.92 12.70
C ILE A 29 4.37 5.60 13.01
N LEU A 30 5.69 5.58 12.84
CA LEU A 30 6.50 4.37 13.06
C LEU A 30 6.54 3.99 14.54
N GLU A 31 6.58 4.98 15.44
CA GLU A 31 6.49 4.76 16.89
C GLU A 31 5.16 4.08 17.28
N ALA A 32 4.05 4.52 16.71
CA ALA A 32 2.77 3.83 16.89
C ALA A 32 2.79 2.43 16.30
N SER A 33 3.43 2.24 15.15
CA SER A 33 3.44 0.99 14.39
C SER A 33 4.22 -0.12 15.08
N ARG A 34 5.26 0.20 15.87
CA ARG A 34 6.07 -0.79 16.59
C ARG A 34 5.28 -1.58 17.64
N TRP A 35 4.10 -1.09 18.04
CA TRP A 35 3.21 -1.78 18.97
C TRP A 35 2.37 -2.87 18.29
N ALA A 36 2.55 -3.09 16.98
CA ALA A 36 1.91 -4.19 16.29
C ALA A 36 2.32 -5.54 16.89
N PRO A 37 1.38 -6.51 17.01
CA PRO A 37 1.71 -7.83 17.51
C PRO A 37 2.59 -8.60 16.53
N SER A 38 3.46 -9.46 17.06
CA SER A 38 4.23 -10.42 16.27
C SER A 38 4.39 -11.74 17.02
N GLY A 39 4.48 -12.86 16.31
CA GLY A 39 4.65 -14.18 16.90
C GLY A 39 5.87 -14.24 17.82
N SER A 40 5.67 -14.61 19.08
CA SER A 40 6.71 -14.64 20.11
C SER A 40 7.44 -13.29 20.30
N ASN A 41 6.78 -12.19 20.02
CA ASN A 41 7.33 -10.83 20.08
C ASN A 41 8.64 -10.67 19.26
N ARG A 42 8.74 -11.32 18.11
CA ARG A 42 9.96 -11.31 17.29
C ARG A 42 10.24 -9.98 16.61
N GLN A 43 9.22 -9.18 16.34
CA GLN A 43 9.33 -7.84 15.71
C GLN A 43 10.27 -7.84 14.49
N PRO A 44 10.01 -8.69 13.48
CA PRO A 44 10.98 -8.99 12.42
C PRO A 44 11.09 -7.89 11.36
N TRP A 45 10.27 -6.87 11.44
CA TRP A 45 10.22 -5.79 10.46
C TRP A 45 11.46 -4.90 10.54
N GLN A 46 12.02 -4.62 9.38
CA GLN A 46 12.97 -3.54 9.13
C GLN A 46 12.28 -2.50 8.25
N VAL A 47 12.54 -1.23 8.47
CA VAL A 47 11.84 -0.14 7.78
C VAL A 47 12.83 0.80 7.13
N THR A 48 12.70 0.99 5.82
CA THR A 48 13.44 1.98 5.06
C THR A 48 12.46 3.04 4.57
N VAL A 49 12.74 4.29 4.87
CA VAL A 49 11.95 5.45 4.42
C VAL A 49 12.77 6.25 3.42
N ALA A 50 12.21 6.47 2.24
CA ALA A 50 12.83 7.34 1.24
C ALA A 50 11.92 8.51 0.88
N THR A 51 12.52 9.68 0.73
CA THR A 51 11.86 10.94 0.38
C THR A 51 12.68 11.69 -0.68
N GLY A 52 12.14 12.80 -1.19
CA GLY A 52 12.87 13.71 -2.07
C GLY A 52 13.40 13.02 -3.33
N GLU A 53 14.68 13.24 -3.63
CA GLU A 53 15.32 12.71 -4.84
C GLU A 53 15.37 11.18 -4.84
N THR A 54 15.67 10.56 -3.70
CA THR A 54 15.74 9.09 -3.60
C THR A 54 14.39 8.44 -3.91
N CYS A 55 13.28 9.01 -3.40
CA CYS A 55 11.94 8.52 -3.69
C CYS A 55 11.59 8.68 -5.19
N ARG A 56 11.94 9.82 -5.80
CA ARG A 56 11.71 10.07 -7.23
C ARG A 56 12.51 9.13 -8.12
N ALA A 57 13.80 9.00 -7.85
CA ALA A 57 14.68 8.10 -8.61
C ALA A 57 14.20 6.64 -8.54
N LEU A 58 13.76 6.19 -7.36
CA LEU A 58 13.16 4.86 -7.22
C LEU A 58 11.89 4.73 -8.07
N ALA A 59 10.98 5.70 -8.01
CA ALA A 59 9.74 5.67 -8.80
C ALA A 59 10.04 5.64 -10.31
N GLU A 60 10.99 6.44 -10.80
CA GLU A 60 11.42 6.46 -12.20
C GLU A 60 11.97 5.10 -12.65
N ARG A 61 12.83 4.48 -11.85
CA ARG A 61 13.38 3.15 -12.14
C ARG A 61 12.31 2.06 -12.12
N LEU A 62 11.41 2.11 -11.17
CA LEU A 62 10.28 1.18 -11.09
C LEU A 62 9.36 1.31 -12.31
N VAL A 63 9.06 2.54 -12.73
CA VAL A 63 8.27 2.79 -13.94
C VAL A 63 8.97 2.28 -15.19
N ALA A 64 10.27 2.51 -15.35
CA ALA A 64 11.05 1.96 -16.47
C ALA A 64 10.90 0.43 -16.53
N ARG A 65 11.07 -0.27 -15.40
CA ARG A 65 10.87 -1.73 -15.31
C ARG A 65 9.43 -2.16 -15.63
N CYS A 66 8.44 -1.36 -15.25
CA CYS A 66 7.04 -1.63 -15.58
C CYS A 66 6.79 -1.63 -17.09
N TYR A 67 7.39 -0.71 -17.84
CA TYR A 67 7.25 -0.63 -19.30
C TYR A 67 8.12 -1.64 -20.06
N GLU A 68 9.26 -2.07 -19.50
CA GLU A 68 10.08 -3.15 -20.05
C GLU A 68 9.37 -4.52 -19.98
N ARG A 69 8.59 -4.73 -18.95
CA ARG A 69 7.75 -5.93 -18.83
C ARG A 69 6.54 -5.76 -19.74
N GLN A 70 6.45 -6.55 -20.81
CA GLN A 70 5.20 -6.64 -21.58
C GLN A 70 4.01 -6.92 -20.65
N PRO A 71 2.82 -6.36 -20.92
CA PRO A 71 1.65 -6.50 -20.06
C PRO A 71 1.14 -7.95 -20.02
N GLY A 72 1.80 -8.78 -19.25
CA GLY A 72 1.30 -10.05 -18.76
C GLY A 72 0.88 -9.83 -17.32
N SER A 73 -0.39 -9.92 -17.01
CA SER A 73 -0.90 -9.83 -15.64
C SER A 73 -0.09 -10.74 -14.72
N PRO A 74 0.35 -10.28 -13.54
CA PRO A 74 0.70 -11.21 -12.49
C PRO A 74 -0.54 -12.07 -12.25
N GLY A 75 -0.43 -13.36 -12.56
CA GLY A 75 -1.53 -14.30 -12.47
C GLY A 75 -2.12 -14.27 -11.06
N THR A 76 -3.30 -13.76 -10.94
CA THR A 76 -4.18 -14.14 -9.85
C THR A 76 -4.57 -15.58 -10.18
N GLY A 77 -4.08 -16.55 -9.40
CA GLY A 77 -4.62 -17.89 -9.45
C GLY A 77 -6.15 -17.84 -9.37
N SER A 78 -6.85 -18.83 -9.92
CA SER A 78 -8.31 -18.85 -9.87
C SER A 78 -8.79 -18.69 -8.44
N ALA A 79 -9.45 -17.56 -8.17
CA ALA A 79 -10.07 -17.29 -6.89
C ALA A 79 -11.51 -17.84 -6.89
N PRO A 80 -12.11 -18.08 -5.73
CA PRO A 80 -13.54 -18.39 -5.64
C PRO A 80 -14.39 -17.35 -6.37
N ALA A 81 -15.50 -17.77 -7.00
CA ALA A 81 -16.34 -16.92 -7.85
C ALA A 81 -16.83 -15.60 -7.18
N ASP A 82 -17.04 -15.63 -5.86
CA ASP A 82 -17.39 -14.44 -5.09
C ASP A 82 -16.22 -13.43 -4.94
N VAL A 83 -14.99 -13.93 -4.93
CA VAL A 83 -13.78 -13.08 -4.95
C VAL A 83 -13.60 -12.47 -6.32
N ASP A 84 -13.80 -13.26 -7.39
CA ASP A 84 -13.70 -12.78 -8.78
C ASP A 84 -14.72 -11.68 -9.07
N SER A 85 -15.95 -11.81 -8.57
CA SER A 85 -16.98 -10.77 -8.71
C SER A 85 -16.59 -9.45 -8.01
N ARG A 86 -15.99 -9.51 -6.82
CA ARG A 86 -15.50 -8.31 -6.11
C ARG A 86 -14.32 -7.65 -6.83
N VAL A 87 -13.43 -8.45 -7.40
CA VAL A 87 -12.31 -7.95 -8.20
C VAL A 87 -12.81 -7.29 -9.48
N ALA A 88 -13.80 -7.88 -10.14
CA ALA A 88 -14.44 -7.30 -11.33
C ALA A 88 -15.13 -5.96 -11.02
N ALA A 89 -15.88 -5.89 -9.92
CA ALA A 89 -16.53 -4.66 -9.48
C ALA A 89 -15.50 -3.56 -9.15
N LEU A 90 -14.46 -3.90 -8.38
CA LEU A 90 -13.36 -2.98 -8.10
C LEU A 90 -12.71 -2.46 -9.38
N ARG A 91 -12.48 -3.34 -10.35
CA ARG A 91 -11.88 -2.98 -11.64
C ARG A 91 -12.75 -1.99 -12.40
N ALA A 92 -14.05 -2.24 -12.49
CA ALA A 92 -15.01 -1.34 -13.15
C ALA A 92 -15.04 0.06 -12.50
N ASP A 93 -15.06 0.12 -11.17
CA ASP A 93 -15.03 1.38 -10.44
C ASP A 93 -13.74 2.17 -10.71
N LEU A 94 -12.60 1.48 -10.67
CA LEU A 94 -11.29 2.10 -10.94
C LEU A 94 -11.14 2.53 -12.41
N GLU A 95 -11.75 1.81 -13.35
CA GLU A 95 -11.79 2.18 -14.77
C GLU A 95 -12.58 3.48 -14.97
N GLY A 96 -13.73 3.63 -14.32
CA GLY A 96 -14.51 4.86 -14.32
C GLY A 96 -13.74 6.05 -13.71
N ILE A 97 -12.93 5.82 -12.69
CA ILE A 97 -12.06 6.86 -12.10
C ILE A 97 -10.94 7.22 -13.08
N ALA A 98 -10.26 6.23 -13.65
CA ALA A 98 -9.19 6.44 -14.62
C ALA A 98 -9.67 7.26 -15.81
N ALA A 99 -10.85 6.93 -16.35
CA ALA A 99 -11.46 7.67 -17.45
C ALA A 99 -11.70 9.15 -17.12
N ARG A 100 -12.19 9.47 -15.89
CA ARG A 100 -12.33 10.87 -15.43
C ARG A 100 -11.00 11.62 -15.33
N MET A 101 -9.89 10.88 -15.20
CA MET A 101 -8.54 11.43 -15.17
C MET A 101 -7.86 11.43 -16.55
N GLY A 102 -8.56 11.04 -17.62
CA GLY A 102 -8.01 10.90 -18.98
C GLY A 102 -6.95 9.79 -19.09
N LYS A 103 -7.04 8.75 -18.25
CA LYS A 103 -6.09 7.63 -18.19
C LYS A 103 -6.79 6.32 -18.49
N SER A 104 -6.03 5.36 -19.01
CA SER A 104 -6.44 3.96 -19.02
C SER A 104 -6.37 3.36 -17.60
N LEU A 105 -7.10 2.27 -17.36
CA LEU A 105 -7.00 1.54 -16.10
C LEU A 105 -5.56 1.07 -15.81
N TRP A 106 -4.84 0.64 -16.85
CA TRP A 106 -3.45 0.21 -16.72
C TRP A 106 -2.53 1.36 -16.26
N GLU A 107 -2.65 2.53 -16.90
CA GLU A 107 -1.88 3.72 -16.52
C GLU A 107 -2.19 4.19 -15.10
N PHE A 108 -3.45 4.12 -14.69
CA PHE A 108 -3.87 4.55 -13.37
C PHE A 108 -3.43 3.55 -12.28
N VAL A 109 -3.73 2.25 -12.47
CA VAL A 109 -3.53 1.25 -11.43
C VAL A 109 -2.13 0.66 -11.48
N VAL A 110 -1.68 0.17 -12.64
CA VAL A 110 -0.41 -0.54 -12.75
C VAL A 110 0.75 0.45 -12.78
N ALA A 111 0.83 1.28 -13.81
CA ALA A 111 1.90 2.27 -13.94
C ALA A 111 1.89 3.28 -12.78
N GLY A 112 0.69 3.68 -12.31
CA GLY A 112 0.53 4.52 -11.12
C GLY A 112 1.11 3.89 -9.86
N SER A 113 0.93 2.58 -9.67
CA SER A 113 1.50 1.84 -8.54
C SER A 113 3.03 1.80 -8.59
N PHE A 114 3.61 1.53 -9.77
CA PHE A 114 5.07 1.58 -9.95
C PHE A 114 5.62 2.99 -9.78
N ARG A 115 4.87 4.02 -10.17
CA ARG A 115 5.20 5.43 -9.92
C ARG A 115 4.98 5.86 -8.47
N LEU A 116 4.58 4.94 -7.59
CA LEU A 116 4.24 5.21 -6.19
C LEU A 116 3.12 6.28 -6.06
N TYR A 117 2.30 6.44 -7.11
CA TYR A 117 1.28 7.51 -7.22
C TYR A 117 1.83 8.92 -6.99
N ASP A 118 3.10 9.17 -7.33
CA ASP A 118 3.82 10.43 -7.14
C ASP A 118 3.84 10.90 -5.67
N ALA A 119 3.76 9.97 -4.73
CA ALA A 119 3.82 10.25 -3.30
C ALA A 119 5.19 10.85 -2.91
N PRO A 120 5.21 11.84 -1.98
CA PRO A 120 6.47 12.43 -1.52
C PRO A 120 7.34 11.50 -0.67
N VAL A 121 6.74 10.43 -0.15
CA VAL A 121 7.41 9.46 0.72
C VAL A 121 7.05 8.04 0.28
N VAL A 122 8.04 7.17 0.26
CA VAL A 122 7.86 5.72 0.21
C VAL A 122 8.40 5.08 1.48
N VAL A 123 7.60 4.20 2.07
CA VAL A 123 8.01 3.35 3.19
C VAL A 123 8.10 1.92 2.69
N VAL A 124 9.29 1.35 2.78
CA VAL A 124 9.56 -0.05 2.44
C VAL A 124 9.73 -0.83 3.72
N VAL A 125 8.96 -1.89 3.88
CA VAL A 125 9.10 -2.81 5.01
C VAL A 125 9.71 -4.10 4.48
N SER A 126 10.83 -4.49 5.07
CA SER A 126 11.56 -5.71 4.78
C SER A 126 11.68 -6.58 6.03
N ASN A 127 12.09 -7.80 5.85
CA ASN A 127 12.45 -8.69 6.95
C ASN A 127 13.47 -9.74 6.50
N PRO A 128 14.22 -10.37 7.43
CA PRO A 128 15.09 -11.49 7.10
C PRO A 128 14.33 -12.62 6.42
N SER A 129 14.98 -13.27 5.45
CA SER A 129 14.42 -14.37 4.68
C SER A 129 13.83 -15.49 5.57
N GLY A 130 12.63 -15.95 5.23
CA GLY A 130 11.96 -17.06 5.92
C GLY A 130 10.96 -16.69 7.03
N ARG A 131 10.76 -15.41 7.34
CA ARG A 131 9.87 -14.97 8.42
C ARG A 131 8.84 -13.93 7.99
N GLY A 132 8.03 -14.24 6.95
CA GLY A 132 7.16 -13.26 6.28
C GLY A 132 5.85 -12.86 6.98
N GLY A 133 5.33 -13.67 7.90
CA GLY A 133 3.94 -13.52 8.37
C GLY A 133 3.65 -12.27 9.21
N ASP A 134 4.62 -11.77 9.96
CA ASP A 134 4.38 -10.74 10.99
C ASP A 134 4.50 -9.28 10.47
N VAL A 135 4.74 -9.08 9.17
CA VAL A 135 4.85 -7.73 8.58
C VAL A 135 3.48 -7.09 8.38
N ALA A 136 2.45 -7.86 8.06
CA ALA A 136 1.12 -7.35 7.79
C ALA A 136 0.48 -6.60 9.00
N PRO A 137 0.57 -7.09 10.24
CA PRO A 137 0.11 -6.34 11.41
C PRO A 137 0.81 -4.99 11.54
N PHE A 138 2.14 -4.94 11.37
CA PHE A 138 2.92 -3.71 11.43
C PHE A 138 2.45 -2.70 10.35
N VAL A 139 2.34 -3.15 9.10
CA VAL A 139 1.88 -2.30 8.01
C VAL A 139 0.45 -1.80 8.27
N THR A 140 -0.47 -2.66 8.71
CA THR A 140 -1.85 -2.25 9.01
C THR A 140 -1.89 -1.18 10.10
N THR A 141 -1.13 -1.34 11.18
CA THR A 141 -1.03 -0.34 12.25
C THR A 141 -0.47 0.98 11.70
N MET A 142 0.56 0.92 10.84
CA MET A 142 1.15 2.10 10.19
C MET A 142 0.12 2.84 9.32
N LEU A 143 -0.69 2.11 8.53
CA LEU A 143 -1.72 2.74 7.70
C LEU A 143 -2.78 3.46 8.54
N LEU A 144 -3.14 2.91 9.70
CA LEU A 144 -4.11 3.51 10.62
C LEU A 144 -3.52 4.71 11.34
N ALA A 145 -2.28 4.63 11.83
CA ALA A 145 -1.58 5.72 12.45
C ALA A 145 -1.41 6.92 11.49
N ALA A 146 -1.00 6.65 10.25
CA ALA A 146 -0.89 7.68 9.21
C ALA A 146 -2.24 8.37 8.96
N HIS A 147 -3.31 7.58 8.83
CA HIS A 147 -4.66 8.13 8.64
C HIS A 147 -5.11 9.00 9.82
N ASN A 148 -4.84 8.56 11.05
CA ASN A 148 -5.16 9.34 12.26
C ASN A 148 -4.45 10.69 12.31
N LEU A 149 -3.24 10.78 11.73
CA LEU A 149 -2.44 12.01 11.62
C LEU A 149 -2.75 12.82 10.35
N GLY A 150 -3.82 12.50 9.64
CA GLY A 150 -4.26 13.24 8.43
C GLY A 150 -3.45 12.90 7.18
N LEU A 151 -2.66 11.84 7.19
CA LEU A 151 -1.90 11.38 6.04
C LEU A 151 -2.63 10.26 5.29
N GLY A 152 -2.41 10.24 3.99
CA GLY A 152 -2.88 9.17 3.11
C GLY A 152 -1.79 8.13 2.87
N THR A 153 -2.22 6.91 2.66
CA THR A 153 -1.34 5.79 2.32
C THR A 153 -1.93 4.92 1.24
N CYS A 154 -1.05 4.27 0.47
CA CYS A 154 -1.41 3.17 -0.41
C CYS A 154 -0.41 2.02 -0.27
N TRP A 155 -0.87 0.87 0.19
CA TRP A 155 -0.05 -0.35 0.19
C TRP A 155 -0.03 -0.94 -1.22
N LEU A 156 1.16 -1.00 -1.82
CA LEU A 156 1.37 -1.30 -3.23
C LEU A 156 1.81 -2.76 -3.43
N GLY A 157 1.05 -3.51 -4.21
CA GLY A 157 1.38 -4.90 -4.54
C GLY A 157 2.32 -5.02 -5.74
N TYR A 158 2.09 -4.27 -6.81
CA TYR A 158 2.86 -4.38 -8.05
C TYR A 158 4.37 -4.16 -7.90
N PRO A 159 4.86 -3.13 -7.18
CA PRO A 159 6.29 -2.91 -7.01
C PRO A 159 7.03 -4.03 -6.27
N LEU A 160 6.33 -4.89 -5.52
CA LEU A 160 6.96 -6.04 -4.84
C LEU A 160 7.66 -6.99 -5.81
N ALA A 161 7.21 -7.06 -7.06
CA ALA A 161 7.85 -7.85 -8.10
C ALA A 161 9.28 -7.36 -8.41
N GLU A 162 9.61 -6.12 -8.09
CA GLU A 162 10.92 -5.48 -8.25
C GLU A 162 11.71 -5.39 -6.93
N GLY A 163 11.47 -6.32 -6.02
CA GLY A 163 12.13 -6.32 -4.71
C GLY A 163 13.66 -6.27 -4.74
N ALA A 164 14.29 -6.87 -5.76
CA ALA A 164 15.74 -6.80 -5.94
C ALA A 164 16.19 -5.37 -6.28
N LEU A 165 15.54 -4.71 -7.24
CA LEU A 165 15.79 -3.32 -7.59
C LEU A 165 15.58 -2.36 -6.41
N ILE A 166 14.50 -2.57 -5.65
CA ILE A 166 14.22 -1.77 -4.46
C ILE A 166 15.34 -1.90 -3.42
N ARG A 167 15.81 -3.13 -3.17
CA ARG A 167 16.93 -3.37 -2.25
C ARG A 167 18.21 -2.65 -2.71
N GLU A 168 18.56 -2.80 -3.98
CA GLU A 168 19.74 -2.16 -4.58
C GLU A 168 19.68 -0.64 -4.41
N MET A 169 18.58 -0.02 -4.81
CA MET A 169 18.43 1.44 -4.80
C MET A 169 18.35 2.06 -3.40
N LEU A 170 17.83 1.30 -2.43
CA LEU A 170 17.67 1.77 -1.06
C LEU A 170 18.70 1.20 -0.08
N ALA A 171 19.73 0.54 -0.58
CA ALA A 171 20.77 -0.11 0.21
C ALA A 171 20.23 -1.03 1.31
N ILE A 172 19.13 -1.73 1.02
CA ILE A 172 18.56 -2.74 1.93
C ILE A 172 19.41 -4.01 1.81
N PRO A 173 19.83 -4.63 2.94
CA PRO A 173 20.66 -5.82 2.94
C PRO A 173 20.11 -6.97 2.08
N GLU A 174 21.00 -7.73 1.44
CA GLU A 174 20.64 -8.80 0.51
C GLU A 174 19.86 -9.95 1.20
N GLU A 175 20.18 -10.21 2.45
CA GLU A 175 19.49 -11.19 3.29
C GLU A 175 18.06 -10.81 3.67
N GLU A 176 17.67 -9.55 3.44
CA GLU A 176 16.31 -9.08 3.68
C GLU A 176 15.44 -9.21 2.42
N ARG A 177 14.19 -9.52 2.63
CA ARG A 177 13.17 -9.52 1.58
C ARG A 177 12.23 -8.34 1.76
N VAL A 178 12.01 -7.59 0.69
CA VAL A 178 10.95 -6.58 0.65
C VAL A 178 9.59 -7.26 0.77
N ARG A 179 8.79 -6.84 1.75
CA ARG A 179 7.48 -7.40 2.07
C ARG A 179 6.33 -6.44 1.84
N ALA A 180 6.60 -5.16 1.98
CA ALA A 180 5.61 -4.13 1.69
C ALA A 180 6.29 -2.89 1.12
N VAL A 181 5.59 -2.24 0.19
CA VAL A 181 5.91 -0.92 -0.34
C VAL A 181 4.69 -0.06 -0.11
N VAL A 182 4.83 1.04 0.60
CA VAL A 182 3.74 1.93 0.96
C VAL A 182 4.05 3.34 0.51
N ALA A 183 3.23 3.87 -0.38
CA ALA A 183 3.20 5.29 -0.72
C ALA A 183 2.56 6.07 0.43
N LEU A 184 3.14 7.21 0.83
CA LEU A 184 2.69 8.02 1.95
C LEU A 184 2.83 9.51 1.65
N GLY A 185 1.82 10.30 2.04
CA GLY A 185 1.80 11.75 1.84
C GLY A 185 0.47 12.36 2.25
N TYR A 186 0.33 13.66 2.09
CA TYR A 186 -0.95 14.33 2.29
C TYR A 186 -1.88 14.02 1.11
N PRO A 187 -3.12 13.55 1.35
CA PRO A 187 -4.07 13.29 0.28
C PRO A 187 -4.38 14.56 -0.51
N ASP A 188 -4.45 14.44 -1.83
CA ASP A 188 -5.05 15.48 -2.67
C ASP A 188 -6.58 15.38 -2.56
N PRO A 189 -7.27 16.38 -1.97
CA PRO A 189 -8.71 16.32 -1.75
C PRO A 189 -9.51 16.47 -3.05
N ASP A 190 -8.93 17.09 -4.07
CA ASP A 190 -9.62 17.42 -5.32
C ASP A 190 -9.47 16.33 -6.38
N SER A 191 -8.60 15.37 -6.13
CA SER A 191 -8.34 14.29 -7.09
C SER A 191 -9.45 13.23 -7.12
N PRO A 192 -10.01 12.94 -8.33
CA PRO A 192 -10.94 11.82 -8.51
C PRO A 192 -10.39 10.48 -8.02
N ALA A 193 -9.06 10.29 -8.04
CA ALA A 193 -8.41 9.07 -7.57
C ALA A 193 -8.69 8.76 -6.09
N ASN A 194 -8.99 9.78 -5.30
CA ASN A 194 -9.22 9.67 -3.86
C ASN A 194 -10.70 9.64 -3.48
N THR A 195 -11.62 9.69 -4.44
CA THR A 195 -13.07 9.62 -4.15
C THR A 195 -13.53 8.19 -3.86
N TYR A 196 -12.80 7.19 -4.35
CA TYR A 196 -13.18 5.80 -4.25
C TYR A 196 -13.02 5.22 -2.85
N ARG A 197 -14.03 4.48 -2.45
CA ARG A 197 -14.01 3.65 -1.24
C ARG A 197 -14.50 2.25 -1.58
N SER A 198 -13.64 1.27 -1.43
CA SER A 198 -14.00 -0.13 -1.71
C SER A 198 -15.04 -0.63 -0.70
N PRO A 199 -16.12 -1.27 -1.13
CA PRO A 199 -17.12 -1.87 -0.25
C PRO A 199 -16.53 -2.98 0.60
N ARG A 200 -17.24 -3.37 1.62
CA ARG A 200 -16.94 -4.51 2.49
C ARG A 200 -18.15 -5.44 2.52
N ASN A 201 -17.86 -6.71 2.65
CA ASN A 201 -18.90 -7.70 2.83
C ASN A 201 -19.57 -7.53 4.20
N GLU A 202 -20.84 -7.89 4.26
CA GLU A 202 -21.57 -7.98 5.52
C GLU A 202 -20.97 -9.08 6.40
N ILE A 203 -20.97 -8.83 7.71
CA ILE A 203 -20.39 -9.75 8.70
C ILE A 203 -20.95 -11.17 8.59
N ALA A 204 -22.23 -11.31 8.28
CA ALA A 204 -22.93 -12.59 8.12
C ALA A 204 -22.34 -13.46 7.00
N SER A 205 -21.66 -12.85 6.00
CA SER A 205 -21.09 -13.59 4.87
C SER A 205 -19.78 -14.33 5.18
N PHE A 206 -19.10 -14.00 6.29
CA PHE A 206 -17.81 -14.58 6.64
C PHE A 206 -17.65 -14.97 8.11
N VAL A 207 -18.68 -14.76 8.96
CA VAL A 207 -18.68 -15.16 10.37
C VAL A 207 -19.61 -16.34 10.57
N ARG A 208 -19.15 -17.34 11.28
CA ARG A 208 -19.95 -18.43 11.81
C ARG A 208 -20.03 -18.29 13.32
N TRP A 209 -21.24 -18.23 13.85
CA TRP A 209 -21.50 -18.15 15.29
C TRP A 209 -21.75 -19.55 15.84
N ILE A 210 -21.01 -19.95 16.86
CA ILE A 210 -21.14 -21.27 17.50
C ILE A 210 -21.24 -21.05 19.01
N GLY A 211 -22.27 -21.64 19.64
CA GLY A 211 -22.49 -21.53 21.08
C GLY A 211 -23.09 -20.20 21.55
N PHE A 212 -23.74 -19.48 20.64
CA PHE A 212 -24.56 -18.30 20.94
C PHE A 212 -26.03 -18.68 20.76
N ASP A 213 -26.79 -18.75 21.85
CA ASP A 213 -28.22 -18.99 21.88
C ASP A 213 -29.02 -17.68 21.78
#